data_2ae5bfd3fab1419ba94727f3bd585d17
#
_entry.id   2ae5bfd3fab1419ba94727f3bd585d17
#
_cell.length_a   1.000
_cell.length_b   1.000
_cell.length_c   1.000
_cell.angle_alpha   90.00
_cell.angle_beta   90.00
_cell.angle_gamma   90.00
#
_symmetry.space_group_name_H-M   'P 1'
#
loop_
_entity.id
_entity.type
_entity.pdbx_description
1 polymer ?
#
loop_
_entity_poly.entity_id
_entity_poly.type
_entity_poly.pdbx_seq_one_letter_code
_entity_poly.pdbx_strand_id
1 'polypeptide(L)'
;PTSAGMSRRVALGATGAGVLVALTACASDIRPLADSSPSGEASASASESASTSASASASASASSGKSYKGFVKFDNFEKNGEYVPATAEKKAQNVPKPLVPEKMNEQSVDGIYAFIGYWLASFNYALMTGDTEPMNKADPADVYVKGLQEFTFMYESDLGWMYGTDTPITLELISSAPQKTSGSSTRYSWATYMNYSPDAKIHREGKSDLPFKTDSSPNGKLMKAAVEYKDGKWFMLTGNEGSSSSGSSSSSFAV
;
A
#
# COMPACT_ATOMS: atom_id res chain seq x y z
N PRO A 1 -4.86 36.76 -51.40
CA PRO A 1 -5.51 37.50 -50.34
C PRO A 1 -4.99 37.05 -49.00
N THR A 2 -4.34 37.99 -48.38
CA THR A 2 -3.77 38.00 -47.04
C THR A 2 -4.87 38.05 -46.02
N SER A 3 -4.75 37.30 -44.93
CA SER A 3 -5.45 37.60 -43.68
C SER A 3 -4.54 37.38 -42.50
N ALA A 4 -4.42 38.46 -41.77
CA ALA A 4 -3.49 38.72 -40.70
C ALA A 4 -3.86 38.01 -39.38
N GLY A 5 -2.84 37.68 -38.62
CA GLY A 5 -2.94 37.19 -37.27
C GLY A 5 -3.46 38.20 -36.26
N MET A 6 -4.07 37.68 -35.20
CA MET A 6 -4.32 38.45 -34.00
C MET A 6 -3.74 37.72 -32.78
N SER A 7 -2.60 38.23 -32.36
CA SER A 7 -1.96 37.97 -31.09
C SER A 7 -2.76 38.61 -29.98
N ARG A 8 -3.24 37.84 -29.01
CA ARG A 8 -3.73 38.36 -27.72
C ARG A 8 -2.79 37.95 -26.60
N ARG A 9 -1.94 38.89 -26.27
CA ARG A 9 -1.22 38.93 -24.98
C ARG A 9 -2.24 39.35 -23.92
N VAL A 10 -2.38 38.58 -22.89
CA VAL A 10 -3.01 39.00 -21.63
C VAL A 10 -1.94 38.96 -20.55
N ALA A 11 -1.74 40.13 -19.96
CA ALA A 11 -0.74 40.40 -18.94
C ALA A 11 -1.28 40.08 -17.55
N LEU A 12 -0.41 39.56 -16.75
CA LEU A 12 -0.13 39.80 -15.32
C LEU A 12 -1.21 40.44 -14.42
N GLY A 13 -1.48 39.73 -13.34
CA GLY A 13 -1.93 40.29 -12.10
C GLY A 13 -1.33 39.50 -10.94
N ALA A 14 -0.22 40.03 -10.41
CA ALA A 14 0.36 39.59 -9.14
C ALA A 14 -0.30 40.37 -8.00
N THR A 15 -0.86 39.67 -7.02
CA THR A 15 -1.07 40.26 -5.69
C THR A 15 -0.85 39.18 -4.64
N GLY A 16 0.22 39.36 -3.89
CA GLY A 16 0.54 38.61 -2.72
C GLY A 16 -0.31 39.02 -1.52
N ALA A 17 -0.63 38.08 -0.68
CA ALA A 17 -0.94 38.33 0.72
C ALA A 17 -0.47 37.12 1.52
N GLY A 18 0.61 37.31 2.25
CA GLY A 18 1.11 36.35 3.20
C GLY A 18 0.17 36.24 4.41
N VAL A 19 -0.12 35.01 4.80
CA VAL A 19 -0.67 34.73 6.13
C VAL A 19 0.32 33.81 6.83
N LEU A 20 1.08 34.39 7.74
CA LEU A 20 1.86 33.67 8.74
C LEU A 20 0.89 33.13 9.80
N VAL A 21 0.64 31.82 9.76
CA VAL A 21 -0.01 31.12 10.87
C VAL A 21 1.07 30.58 11.79
N ALA A 22 1.19 31.21 12.97
CA ALA A 22 2.03 30.73 14.05
C ALA A 22 1.42 29.43 14.62
N LEU A 23 2.18 28.33 14.49
CA LEU A 23 1.91 27.09 15.19
C LEU A 23 2.45 27.19 16.61
N THR A 24 1.58 27.40 17.56
CA THR A 24 1.88 27.24 18.99
C THR A 24 2.01 25.75 19.31
N ALA A 25 3.21 25.32 19.58
CA ALA A 25 3.51 24.00 20.12
C ALA A 25 3.01 23.89 21.56
N CYS A 26 2.05 23.02 21.82
CA CYS A 26 1.78 22.53 23.16
C CYS A 26 2.74 21.40 23.48
N ALA A 27 3.81 21.73 24.18
CA ALA A 27 4.69 20.77 24.85
C ALA A 27 3.94 20.24 26.08
N SER A 28 3.53 18.99 26.05
CA SER A 28 3.06 18.28 27.24
C SER A 28 4.24 17.60 27.92
N ASP A 29 4.50 18.03 29.12
CA ASP A 29 5.49 17.54 30.08
C ASP A 29 5.42 16.01 30.23
N ILE A 30 6.48 15.32 29.85
CA ILE A 30 6.73 13.94 30.24
C ILE A 30 7.65 13.98 31.46
N ARG A 31 7.08 13.80 32.65
CA ARG A 31 7.85 13.54 33.87
C ARG A 31 8.26 12.07 33.92
N PRO A 32 9.54 11.77 34.18
CA PRO A 32 9.94 10.39 34.49
C PRO A 32 9.57 10.06 35.92
N LEU A 33 8.87 8.95 36.14
CA LEU A 33 8.68 8.38 37.48
C LEU A 33 9.94 7.65 37.89
N ALA A 34 10.56 8.16 38.94
CA ALA A 34 11.66 7.53 39.64
C ALA A 34 11.16 6.34 40.47
N ASP A 35 11.99 5.32 40.48
CA ASP A 35 12.09 4.17 41.34
C ASP A 35 11.74 4.40 42.82
N SER A 36 10.92 3.53 43.40
CA SER A 36 10.92 3.25 44.83
C SER A 36 10.20 1.92 45.11
N SER A 37 10.94 0.86 45.35
CA SER A 37 10.56 -0.24 46.24
C SER A 37 11.09 0.10 47.67
N PRO A 38 10.66 -0.53 48.81
CA PRO A 38 10.07 -1.82 48.96
C PRO A 38 9.04 -2.03 50.14
N SER A 39 8.52 -3.27 50.22
CA SER A 39 8.13 -4.02 51.41
C SER A 39 6.83 -3.68 52.17
N GLY A 40 6.04 -4.75 52.39
CA GLY A 40 5.06 -4.83 53.49
C GLY A 40 3.98 -5.91 53.26
N GLU A 41 4.14 -6.96 54.02
CA GLU A 41 3.33 -8.17 54.11
C GLU A 41 1.86 -7.97 54.53
N ALA A 42 1.07 -8.97 54.14
CA ALA A 42 0.09 -9.72 54.89
C ALA A 42 -1.41 -9.37 54.82
N SER A 43 -2.10 -10.46 54.56
CA SER A 43 -3.33 -11.00 55.12
C SER A 43 -4.68 -10.71 54.44
N ALA A 44 -5.13 -11.77 53.85
CA ALA A 44 -6.44 -12.47 53.91
C ALA A 44 -7.72 -11.67 54.17
N SER A 45 -8.71 -11.76 53.29
CA SER A 45 -9.95 -12.48 53.59
C SER A 45 -10.93 -12.47 52.40
N ALA A 46 -11.63 -13.58 52.28
CA ALA A 46 -12.61 -13.91 51.25
C ALA A 46 -13.90 -13.05 51.35
N SER A 47 -14.59 -12.84 50.23
CA SER A 47 -16.02 -13.16 50.05
C SER A 47 -16.51 -12.87 48.62
N GLU A 48 -17.00 -13.90 48.04
CA GLU A 48 -18.11 -14.19 47.12
C GLU A 48 -18.85 -13.09 46.35
N SER A 49 -19.04 -13.46 45.10
CA SER A 49 -20.25 -13.33 44.25
C SER A 49 -20.65 -11.97 43.73
N ALA A 50 -20.46 -11.82 42.42
CA ALA A 50 -21.56 -11.39 41.55
C ALA A 50 -21.21 -11.66 40.05
N SER A 51 -21.99 -12.55 39.47
CA SER A 51 -22.16 -12.74 38.04
C SER A 51 -22.45 -11.40 37.33
N THR A 52 -21.59 -11.01 36.40
CA THR A 52 -21.97 -10.08 35.33
C THR A 52 -21.43 -10.59 34.02
N SER A 53 -22.37 -10.82 33.12
CA SER A 53 -22.16 -11.16 31.71
C SER A 53 -21.09 -10.27 31.08
N ALA A 54 -19.92 -10.83 30.86
CA ALA A 54 -18.90 -10.20 30.00
C ALA A 54 -19.33 -10.39 28.54
N SER A 55 -19.88 -9.35 27.97
CA SER A 55 -19.97 -9.18 26.54
C SER A 55 -18.56 -9.30 25.98
N ALA A 56 -18.25 -10.39 25.33
CA ALA A 56 -16.96 -10.61 24.68
C ALA A 56 -16.85 -9.63 23.50
N SER A 57 -16.29 -8.46 23.79
CA SER A 57 -15.73 -7.60 22.75
C SER A 57 -14.56 -8.40 22.16
N ALA A 58 -14.73 -8.92 20.95
CA ALA A 58 -13.64 -9.53 20.20
C ALA A 58 -12.62 -8.44 19.88
N SER A 59 -11.74 -8.15 20.83
CA SER A 59 -10.49 -7.46 20.59
C SER A 59 -9.69 -8.36 19.65
N ALA A 60 -9.33 -7.85 18.48
CA ALA A 60 -8.36 -8.52 17.62
C ALA A 60 -7.17 -8.92 18.49
N SER A 61 -6.95 -10.24 18.61
CA SER A 61 -5.94 -10.82 19.48
C SER A 61 -4.63 -10.07 19.34
N ALA A 62 -4.08 -9.67 20.49
CA ALA A 62 -2.78 -9.05 20.58
C ALA A 62 -1.78 -9.86 19.76
N SER A 63 -1.08 -9.19 18.84
CA SER A 63 -0.04 -9.78 18.02
C SER A 63 0.93 -10.53 18.94
N SER A 64 1.17 -11.80 18.65
CA SER A 64 2.31 -12.52 19.12
C SER A 64 3.53 -11.66 18.86
N GLY A 65 4.20 -11.06 19.78
CA GLY A 65 5.32 -10.11 19.70
C GLY A 65 6.17 -9.99 18.43
N LYS A 66 5.65 -10.41 17.30
CA LYS A 66 6.23 -10.39 15.96
C LYS A 66 6.16 -8.98 15.38
N SER A 67 7.31 -8.46 14.99
CA SER A 67 7.39 -7.20 14.26
C SER A 67 7.38 -7.45 12.76
N TYR A 68 6.52 -6.72 12.06
CA TYR A 68 6.45 -6.73 10.60
C TYR A 68 7.10 -5.50 9.96
N LYS A 69 7.77 -4.66 10.76
CA LYS A 69 8.49 -3.49 10.25
C LYS A 69 9.54 -3.89 9.20
N GLY A 70 9.60 -3.15 8.11
CA GLY A 70 10.53 -3.35 7.00
C GLY A 70 9.82 -3.71 5.71
N PHE A 71 10.59 -4.19 4.71
CA PHE A 71 10.02 -4.55 3.42
C PHE A 71 9.05 -5.72 3.53
N VAL A 72 7.90 -5.56 2.87
CA VAL A 72 6.92 -6.63 2.72
C VAL A 72 7.55 -7.76 1.92
N LYS A 73 7.47 -8.98 2.46
CA LYS A 73 8.01 -10.19 1.83
C LYS A 73 6.86 -11.10 1.45
N PHE A 74 7.02 -11.72 0.29
CA PHE A 74 6.11 -12.74 -0.21
C PHE A 74 6.93 -13.83 -0.89
N ASP A 75 6.65 -15.09 -0.57
CA ASP A 75 7.44 -16.25 -1.01
C ASP A 75 6.58 -17.41 -1.56
N ASN A 76 5.25 -17.24 -1.56
CA ASN A 76 4.32 -18.26 -2.01
C ASN A 76 4.02 -18.14 -3.51
N PHE A 77 4.89 -18.72 -4.34
CA PHE A 77 4.80 -18.67 -5.79
C PHE A 77 4.73 -20.05 -6.43
N GLU A 78 3.90 -20.18 -7.45
CA GLU A 78 3.99 -21.25 -8.43
C GLU A 78 5.11 -20.95 -9.43
N LYS A 79 5.95 -21.97 -9.71
CA LYS A 79 7.07 -21.85 -10.64
C LYS A 79 6.87 -22.82 -11.80
N ASN A 80 6.78 -22.27 -13.01
CA ASN A 80 6.58 -23.03 -14.24
C ASN A 80 7.83 -22.99 -15.12
N GLY A 81 8.95 -23.54 -14.62
CA GLY A 81 10.25 -23.54 -15.28
C GLY A 81 11.24 -22.54 -14.68
N GLU A 82 12.38 -22.38 -15.34
CA GLU A 82 13.40 -21.41 -14.95
C GLU A 82 12.96 -20.00 -15.35
N TYR A 83 12.97 -19.09 -14.41
CA TYR A 83 12.64 -17.69 -14.66
C TYR A 83 13.73 -17.02 -15.51
N VAL A 84 13.32 -16.36 -16.59
CA VAL A 84 14.18 -15.53 -17.42
C VAL A 84 13.72 -14.08 -17.34
N PRO A 85 14.56 -13.16 -16.81
CA PRO A 85 14.22 -11.75 -16.73
C PRO A 85 13.97 -11.12 -18.10
N ALA A 86 13.08 -10.11 -18.14
CA ALA A 86 12.87 -9.32 -19.32
C ALA A 86 14.09 -8.43 -19.64
N THR A 87 14.35 -8.22 -20.90
CA THR A 87 15.32 -7.25 -21.43
C THR A 87 14.63 -6.26 -22.36
N ALA A 88 15.37 -5.30 -22.91
CA ALA A 88 14.82 -4.40 -23.94
C ALA A 88 14.38 -5.14 -25.22
N GLU A 89 14.90 -6.37 -25.46
CA GLU A 89 14.63 -7.15 -26.67
C GLU A 89 13.64 -8.29 -26.46
N LYS A 90 13.39 -8.69 -25.19
CA LYS A 90 12.56 -9.86 -24.90
C LYS A 90 11.74 -9.69 -23.63
N LYS A 91 10.49 -10.16 -23.69
CA LYS A 91 9.61 -10.30 -22.52
C LYS A 91 10.19 -11.32 -21.52
N ALA A 92 9.88 -11.15 -20.24
CA ALA A 92 10.16 -12.14 -19.23
C ALA A 92 9.51 -13.49 -19.56
N GLN A 93 10.17 -14.59 -19.15
CA GLN A 93 9.62 -15.94 -19.29
C GLN A 93 9.52 -16.60 -17.93
N ASN A 94 8.51 -17.45 -17.74
CA ASN A 94 8.30 -18.22 -16.52
C ASN A 94 8.30 -17.36 -15.25
N VAL A 95 7.71 -16.17 -15.34
CA VAL A 95 7.55 -15.28 -14.18
C VAL A 95 6.80 -16.04 -13.08
N PRO A 96 7.36 -16.15 -11.86
CA PRO A 96 6.71 -16.87 -10.78
C PRO A 96 5.33 -16.27 -10.46
N LYS A 97 4.28 -17.10 -10.54
CA LYS A 97 2.88 -16.68 -10.32
C LYS A 97 2.55 -16.70 -8.83
N PRO A 98 2.07 -15.60 -8.24
CA PRO A 98 1.71 -15.60 -6.83
C PRO A 98 0.50 -16.49 -6.55
N LEU A 99 0.61 -17.32 -5.52
CA LEU A 99 -0.45 -18.17 -5.00
C LEU A 99 -1.10 -17.55 -3.76
N VAL A 100 -2.40 -17.72 -3.63
CA VAL A 100 -3.16 -17.22 -2.46
C VAL A 100 -2.61 -17.85 -1.18
N PRO A 101 -2.14 -17.05 -0.18
CA PRO A 101 -1.67 -17.60 1.09
C PRO A 101 -2.83 -18.15 1.92
N GLU A 102 -2.60 -19.22 2.67
CA GLU A 102 -3.61 -19.81 3.57
C GLU A 102 -4.19 -18.80 4.56
N LYS A 103 -3.33 -17.94 5.12
CA LYS A 103 -3.72 -16.94 6.12
C LYS A 103 -4.34 -15.67 5.56
N MET A 104 -4.42 -15.52 4.24
CA MET A 104 -4.84 -14.26 3.60
C MET A 104 -6.20 -13.75 4.10
N ASN A 105 -7.11 -14.67 4.47
CA ASN A 105 -8.46 -14.32 4.93
C ASN A 105 -8.64 -14.39 6.45
N GLU A 106 -7.58 -14.61 7.25
CA GLU A 106 -7.67 -14.54 8.69
C GLU A 106 -7.88 -13.10 9.17
N GLN A 107 -8.84 -12.88 10.08
CA GLN A 107 -9.04 -11.58 10.71
C GLN A 107 -8.00 -11.35 11.82
N SER A 108 -6.74 -11.25 11.41
CA SER A 108 -5.56 -11.11 12.28
C SER A 108 -4.53 -10.17 11.65
N VAL A 109 -3.51 -9.77 12.42
CA VAL A 109 -2.37 -9.00 11.90
C VAL A 109 -1.59 -9.81 10.87
N ASP A 110 -1.43 -11.13 11.11
CA ASP A 110 -0.80 -12.07 10.17
C ASP A 110 -1.60 -12.14 8.86
N GLY A 111 -2.93 -12.17 8.94
CA GLY A 111 -3.81 -12.14 7.76
C GLY A 111 -3.69 -10.85 6.97
N ILE A 112 -3.66 -9.69 7.63
CA ILE A 112 -3.42 -8.40 6.97
C ILE A 112 -2.06 -8.40 6.25
N TYR A 113 -1.00 -8.88 6.91
CA TYR A 113 0.33 -8.94 6.31
C TYR A 113 0.37 -9.89 5.10
N ALA A 114 -0.24 -11.06 5.21
CA ALA A 114 -0.34 -12.04 4.12
C ALA A 114 -1.13 -11.47 2.93
N PHE A 115 -2.23 -10.76 3.21
CA PHE A 115 -3.03 -10.06 2.19
C PHE A 115 -2.24 -8.98 1.47
N ILE A 116 -1.54 -8.08 2.21
CA ILE A 116 -0.71 -7.01 1.61
C ILE A 116 0.41 -7.62 0.77
N GLY A 117 1.04 -8.71 1.25
CA GLY A 117 2.09 -9.41 0.51
C GLY A 117 1.58 -10.01 -0.81
N TYR A 118 0.43 -10.69 -0.77
CA TYR A 118 -0.21 -11.25 -1.95
C TYR A 118 -0.66 -10.16 -2.93
N TRP A 119 -1.26 -9.08 -2.44
CA TRP A 119 -1.65 -7.93 -3.26
C TRP A 119 -0.44 -7.33 -3.99
N LEU A 120 0.67 -7.07 -3.28
CA LEU A 120 1.90 -6.52 -3.86
C LEU A 120 2.50 -7.45 -4.91
N ALA A 121 2.60 -8.75 -4.59
CA ALA A 121 3.13 -9.76 -5.51
C ALA A 121 2.26 -9.87 -6.78
N SER A 122 0.93 -9.86 -6.61
CA SER A 122 -0.03 -9.90 -7.72
C SER A 122 0.05 -8.65 -8.61
N PHE A 123 0.25 -7.48 -8.00
CA PHE A 123 0.43 -6.24 -8.73
C PHE A 123 1.73 -6.24 -9.56
N ASN A 124 2.86 -6.63 -8.95
CA ASN A 124 4.13 -6.77 -9.66
C ASN A 124 4.05 -7.81 -10.77
N TYR A 125 3.40 -8.95 -10.53
CA TYR A 125 3.19 -9.99 -11.53
C TYR A 125 2.43 -9.45 -12.75
N ALA A 126 1.34 -8.72 -12.51
CA ALA A 126 0.58 -8.10 -13.59
C ALA A 126 1.38 -7.06 -14.39
N LEU A 127 2.22 -6.26 -13.72
CA LEU A 127 3.14 -5.32 -14.39
C LEU A 127 4.15 -6.04 -15.28
N MET A 128 4.62 -7.23 -14.88
CA MET A 128 5.67 -7.99 -15.59
C MET A 128 5.12 -8.91 -16.67
N THR A 129 3.82 -9.24 -16.64
CA THR A 129 3.23 -10.23 -17.55
C THR A 129 2.00 -9.75 -18.32
N GLY A 130 1.34 -8.70 -17.85
CA GLY A 130 0.00 -8.31 -18.30
C GLY A 130 -1.13 -9.20 -17.76
N ASP A 131 -0.82 -10.35 -17.10
CA ASP A 131 -1.82 -11.24 -16.51
C ASP A 131 -2.30 -10.71 -15.15
N THR A 132 -3.57 -10.33 -15.08
CA THR A 132 -4.21 -9.79 -13.87
C THR A 132 -4.96 -10.85 -13.04
N GLU A 133 -4.90 -12.13 -13.39
CA GLU A 133 -5.65 -13.19 -12.68
C GLU A 133 -5.36 -13.25 -11.18
N PRO A 134 -4.09 -13.20 -10.70
CA PRO A 134 -3.83 -13.11 -9.26
C PRO A 134 -4.35 -11.81 -8.65
N MET A 135 -4.26 -10.69 -9.37
CA MET A 135 -4.73 -9.39 -8.89
C MET A 135 -6.26 -9.36 -8.72
N ASN A 136 -7.02 -10.02 -9.58
CA ASN A 136 -8.48 -10.16 -9.44
C ASN A 136 -8.89 -10.84 -8.12
N LYS A 137 -8.05 -11.72 -7.57
CA LYS A 137 -8.29 -12.35 -6.26
C LYS A 137 -7.97 -11.43 -5.09
N ALA A 138 -7.00 -10.52 -5.26
CA ALA A 138 -6.58 -9.54 -4.25
C ALA A 138 -7.42 -8.25 -4.29
N ASP A 139 -8.06 -7.95 -5.42
CA ASP A 139 -8.84 -6.73 -5.67
C ASP A 139 -10.21 -7.06 -6.28
N PRO A 140 -11.10 -7.72 -5.52
CA PRO A 140 -12.42 -8.11 -6.03
C PRO A 140 -13.34 -6.91 -6.35
N ALA A 141 -12.94 -5.69 -6.01
CA ALA A 141 -13.64 -4.45 -6.38
C ALA A 141 -13.15 -3.85 -7.71
N ASP A 142 -12.18 -4.48 -8.36
CA ASP A 142 -11.57 -4.10 -9.66
C ASP A 142 -10.95 -2.70 -9.71
N VAL A 143 -10.65 -2.10 -8.57
CA VAL A 143 -10.13 -0.73 -8.51
C VAL A 143 -8.71 -0.66 -9.08
N TYR A 144 -7.85 -1.57 -8.61
CA TYR A 144 -6.45 -1.64 -9.04
C TYR A 144 -6.31 -2.40 -10.36
N VAL A 145 -7.17 -3.40 -10.61
CA VAL A 145 -7.22 -4.12 -11.89
C VAL A 145 -7.50 -3.17 -13.06
N LYS A 146 -8.44 -2.23 -12.89
CA LYS A 146 -8.71 -1.19 -13.90
C LYS A 146 -7.49 -0.31 -14.19
N GLY A 147 -6.67 -0.01 -13.17
CA GLY A 147 -5.42 0.71 -13.35
C GLY A 147 -4.34 -0.06 -14.13
N LEU A 148 -4.47 -1.39 -14.24
CA LEU A 148 -3.54 -2.26 -14.97
C LEU A 148 -3.97 -2.56 -16.41
N GLN A 149 -5.15 -2.09 -16.85
CA GLN A 149 -5.70 -2.40 -18.19
C GLN A 149 -4.76 -1.98 -19.33
N GLU A 150 -4.05 -0.86 -19.17
CA GLU A 150 -3.09 -0.40 -20.18
C GLU A 150 -1.90 -1.36 -20.30
N PHE A 151 -1.42 -1.93 -19.18
CA PHE A 151 -0.39 -2.97 -19.18
C PHE A 151 -0.90 -4.26 -19.82
N THR A 152 -2.10 -4.73 -19.44
CA THR A 152 -2.72 -5.90 -20.07
C THR A 152 -2.80 -5.74 -21.57
N PHE A 153 -3.35 -4.62 -22.06
CA PHE A 153 -3.46 -4.33 -23.48
C PHE A 153 -2.09 -4.27 -24.17
N MET A 154 -1.10 -3.65 -23.56
CA MET A 154 0.27 -3.55 -24.09
C MET A 154 0.89 -4.96 -24.31
N TYR A 155 0.72 -5.86 -23.34
CA TYR A 155 1.22 -7.24 -23.44
C TYR A 155 0.46 -8.08 -24.46
N GLU A 156 -0.87 -8.01 -24.48
CA GLU A 156 -1.75 -8.76 -25.39
C GLU A 156 -1.57 -8.34 -26.84
N SER A 157 -1.29 -7.05 -27.07
CA SER A 157 -1.11 -6.48 -28.41
C SER A 157 0.34 -6.48 -28.90
N ASP A 158 1.26 -7.06 -28.15
CA ASP A 158 2.71 -7.03 -28.42
C ASP A 158 3.30 -5.64 -28.61
N LEU A 159 2.68 -4.62 -27.98
CA LEU A 159 3.11 -3.23 -28.09
C LEU A 159 4.23 -2.86 -27.14
N GLY A 160 4.56 -3.72 -26.20
CA GLY A 160 5.63 -3.50 -25.23
C GLY A 160 5.57 -4.39 -24.00
N TRP A 161 6.49 -4.18 -23.09
CA TRP A 161 6.58 -4.90 -21.81
C TRP A 161 7.46 -4.15 -20.82
N MET A 162 7.36 -4.54 -19.54
CA MET A 162 8.24 -4.04 -18.49
C MET A 162 9.53 -4.86 -18.44
N TYR A 163 10.66 -4.19 -18.17
CA TYR A 163 11.97 -4.81 -17.99
C TYR A 163 12.86 -4.04 -17.01
N GLY A 164 14.05 -4.58 -16.72
CA GLY A 164 15.08 -3.97 -15.88
C GLY A 164 14.98 -4.30 -14.40
N THR A 165 13.90 -4.95 -13.96
CA THR A 165 13.71 -5.37 -12.57
C THR A 165 12.69 -6.49 -12.45
N ASP A 166 12.83 -7.32 -11.40
CA ASP A 166 11.86 -8.36 -11.04
C ASP A 166 10.86 -7.87 -9.98
N THR A 167 11.11 -6.71 -9.40
CA THR A 167 10.27 -6.09 -8.38
C THR A 167 10.06 -4.61 -8.67
N PRO A 168 9.17 -4.29 -9.63
CA PRO A 168 8.88 -2.90 -10.02
C PRO A 168 8.45 -2.00 -8.86
N ILE A 169 7.72 -2.58 -7.91
CA ILE A 169 7.23 -1.88 -6.72
C ILE A 169 7.60 -2.67 -5.46
N THR A 170 8.04 -1.96 -4.44
CA THR A 170 8.22 -2.49 -3.09
C THR A 170 7.44 -1.68 -2.07
N LEU A 171 6.98 -2.32 -1.00
CA LEU A 171 6.35 -1.68 0.15
C LEU A 171 7.22 -1.89 1.39
N GLU A 172 7.49 -0.81 2.11
CA GLU A 172 8.19 -0.86 3.40
C GLU A 172 7.25 -0.41 4.52
N LEU A 173 6.93 -1.31 5.44
CA LEU A 173 6.10 -1.03 6.60
C LEU A 173 6.92 -0.26 7.65
N ILE A 174 6.42 0.89 8.10
CA ILE A 174 7.12 1.79 9.01
C ILE A 174 6.98 1.33 10.46
N SER A 175 5.86 0.69 10.81
CA SER A 175 5.56 0.20 12.15
C SER A 175 5.49 -1.33 12.22
N SER A 176 5.65 -1.89 13.43
CA SER A 176 5.62 -3.33 13.68
C SER A 176 4.25 -3.97 13.46
N ALA A 177 3.18 -3.19 13.55
CA ALA A 177 1.80 -3.65 13.38
C ALA A 177 0.93 -2.54 12.78
N PRO A 178 -0.20 -2.88 12.15
CA PRO A 178 -1.17 -1.91 11.66
C PRO A 178 -1.91 -1.24 12.82
N GLN A 179 -2.41 -0.05 12.57
CA GLN A 179 -3.27 0.67 13.50
C GLN A 179 -4.74 0.46 13.12
N LYS A 180 -5.57 0.17 14.10
CA LYS A 180 -7.02 0.11 13.89
C LYS A 180 -7.55 1.51 13.64
N THR A 181 -8.39 1.66 12.62
CA THR A 181 -9.00 2.96 12.30
C THR A 181 -10.03 3.34 13.37
N SER A 182 -9.96 4.58 13.85
CA SER A 182 -10.90 5.09 14.84
C SER A 182 -12.35 4.98 14.33
N GLY A 183 -13.25 4.49 15.20
CA GLY A 183 -14.67 4.32 14.85
C GLY A 183 -14.99 3.10 13.98
N SER A 184 -14.02 2.27 13.64
CA SER A 184 -14.25 1.04 12.88
C SER A 184 -13.79 -0.21 13.65
N SER A 185 -14.54 -1.29 13.54
CA SER A 185 -14.15 -2.60 14.07
C SER A 185 -13.35 -3.44 13.08
N THR A 186 -13.40 -3.13 11.79
CA THR A 186 -12.90 -3.94 10.68
C THR A 186 -11.83 -3.26 9.82
N ARG A 187 -11.59 -1.95 10.03
CA ARG A 187 -10.62 -1.19 9.23
C ARG A 187 -9.30 -1.00 9.97
N TYR A 188 -8.24 -1.18 9.23
CA TYR A 188 -6.86 -1.00 9.70
C TYR A 188 -6.06 -0.19 8.69
N SER A 189 -5.02 0.50 9.18
CA SER A 189 -4.08 1.21 8.34
C SER A 189 -2.65 0.92 8.77
N TRP A 190 -1.77 0.72 7.81
CA TRP A 190 -0.35 0.57 8.02
C TRP A 190 0.40 1.70 7.33
N ALA A 191 1.16 2.48 8.08
CA ALA A 191 2.04 3.49 7.51
C ALA A 191 3.14 2.80 6.69
N THR A 192 3.31 3.20 5.44
CA THR A 192 4.07 2.44 4.44
C THR A 192 4.80 3.41 3.51
N TYR A 193 6.03 3.11 3.15
CA TYR A 193 6.66 3.68 1.97
C TYR A 193 6.42 2.77 0.76
N MET A 194 5.90 3.34 -0.32
CA MET A 194 5.85 2.69 -1.62
C MET A 194 7.04 3.18 -2.44
N ASN A 195 7.92 2.27 -2.83
CA ASN A 195 9.09 2.57 -3.63
C ASN A 195 8.93 1.95 -5.02
N TYR A 196 9.34 2.70 -6.04
CA TYR A 196 9.43 2.23 -7.40
C TYR A 196 10.89 1.94 -7.73
N SER A 197 11.15 0.81 -8.40
CA SER A 197 12.51 0.50 -8.84
C SER A 197 12.98 1.55 -9.86
N PRO A 198 14.15 2.17 -9.66
CA PRO A 198 14.70 3.12 -10.62
C PRO A 198 15.13 2.44 -11.94
N ASP A 199 15.33 1.12 -11.90
CA ASP A 199 15.73 0.33 -13.06
C ASP A 199 14.54 -0.12 -13.91
N ALA A 200 13.32 0.00 -13.37
CA ALA A 200 12.10 -0.38 -14.07
C ALA A 200 11.85 0.51 -15.29
N LYS A 201 11.74 -0.10 -16.45
CA LYS A 201 11.50 0.54 -17.74
C LYS A 201 10.37 -0.15 -18.49
N ILE A 202 9.72 0.60 -19.37
CA ILE A 202 8.70 0.10 -20.28
C ILE A 202 9.30 0.14 -21.67
N HIS A 203 9.53 -1.04 -22.27
CA HIS A 203 9.80 -1.18 -23.68
C HIS A 203 8.53 -0.88 -24.48
N ARG A 204 8.66 -0.17 -25.59
CA ARG A 204 7.53 0.14 -26.49
C ARG A 204 7.94 -0.12 -27.93
N GLU A 205 7.20 -1.02 -28.58
CA GLU A 205 7.48 -1.38 -29.97
C GLU A 205 7.48 -0.14 -30.89
N GLY A 206 8.55 0.01 -31.64
CA GLY A 206 8.73 1.15 -32.59
C GLY A 206 8.88 2.52 -31.93
N LYS A 207 9.09 2.61 -30.60
CA LYS A 207 9.26 3.87 -29.87
C LYS A 207 10.43 3.77 -28.89
N SER A 208 10.86 4.91 -28.37
CA SER A 208 11.84 4.93 -27.28
C SER A 208 11.24 4.37 -25.99
N ASP A 209 12.06 3.65 -25.24
CA ASP A 209 11.69 3.14 -23.91
C ASP A 209 11.41 4.29 -22.92
N LEU A 210 10.56 4.02 -21.97
CA LEU A 210 10.23 4.96 -20.90
C LEU A 210 10.66 4.41 -19.54
N PRO A 211 11.12 5.25 -18.61
CA PRO A 211 11.17 4.84 -17.21
C PRO A 211 9.75 4.55 -16.70
N PHE A 212 9.58 3.50 -15.92
CA PHE A 212 8.28 3.17 -15.34
C PHE A 212 7.74 4.27 -14.44
N LYS A 213 8.65 4.97 -13.75
CA LYS A 213 8.32 6.11 -12.91
C LYS A 213 9.38 7.20 -13.08
N THR A 214 8.93 8.43 -13.33
CA THR A 214 9.82 9.59 -13.47
C THR A 214 10.01 10.34 -12.14
N ASP A 215 9.11 10.12 -11.19
CA ASP A 215 9.11 10.75 -9.87
C ASP A 215 9.79 9.81 -8.87
N SER A 216 11.11 9.90 -8.82
CA SER A 216 11.91 9.16 -7.84
C SER A 216 12.14 10.02 -6.60
N SER A 217 11.19 9.99 -5.67
CA SER A 217 11.51 10.39 -4.30
C SER A 217 12.52 9.37 -3.74
N PRO A 218 13.72 9.78 -3.30
CA PRO A 218 14.76 8.85 -2.84
C PRO A 218 14.33 7.93 -1.69
N ASN A 219 13.28 8.31 -0.97
CA ASN A 219 12.73 7.57 0.17
C ASN A 219 11.34 6.97 -0.11
N GLY A 220 10.95 6.87 -1.38
CA GLY A 220 9.62 6.40 -1.74
C GLY A 220 8.52 7.42 -1.43
N LYS A 221 7.29 7.05 -1.73
CA LYS A 221 6.09 7.83 -1.40
C LYS A 221 5.49 7.31 -0.10
N LEU A 222 5.43 8.18 0.92
CA LEU A 222 4.73 7.86 2.16
C LEU A 222 3.23 7.73 1.88
N MET A 223 2.66 6.59 2.24
CA MET A 223 1.26 6.29 2.08
C MET A 223 0.74 5.46 3.27
N LYS A 224 -0.54 5.19 3.28
CA LYS A 224 -1.17 4.25 4.21
C LYS A 224 -1.71 3.07 3.40
N ALA A 225 -1.22 1.87 3.67
CA ALA A 225 -1.89 0.66 3.25
C ALA A 225 -3.12 0.49 4.15
N ALA A 226 -4.27 0.97 3.68
CA ALA A 226 -5.53 0.88 4.41
C ALA A 226 -6.29 -0.35 3.94
N VAL A 227 -6.78 -1.15 4.89
CA VAL A 227 -7.50 -2.40 4.60
C VAL A 227 -8.78 -2.50 5.41
N GLU A 228 -9.78 -3.14 4.87
CA GLU A 228 -11.04 -3.47 5.53
C GLU A 228 -11.32 -4.96 5.46
N TYR A 229 -11.75 -5.54 6.60
CA TYR A 229 -12.24 -6.91 6.64
C TYR A 229 -13.75 -6.92 6.47
N LYS A 230 -14.23 -7.56 5.41
CA LYS A 230 -15.63 -7.66 5.06
C LYS A 230 -15.91 -8.99 4.39
N ASP A 231 -17.04 -9.61 4.72
CA ASP A 231 -17.52 -10.86 4.11
C ASP A 231 -16.45 -11.98 4.11
N GLY A 232 -15.67 -12.07 5.21
CA GLY A 232 -14.64 -13.11 5.37
C GLY A 232 -13.34 -12.83 4.60
N LYS A 233 -13.13 -11.64 4.07
CA LYS A 233 -11.96 -11.26 3.24
C LYS A 233 -11.43 -9.88 3.58
N TRP A 234 -10.15 -9.64 3.28
CA TRP A 234 -9.55 -8.33 3.29
C TRP A 234 -9.73 -7.63 1.95
N PHE A 235 -9.92 -6.32 2.00
CA PHE A 235 -9.98 -5.42 0.84
C PHE A 235 -8.99 -4.29 1.03
N MET A 236 -8.25 -3.94 -0.01
CA MET A 236 -7.45 -2.73 -0.03
C MET A 236 -8.36 -1.53 -0.26
N LEU A 237 -8.28 -0.53 0.61
CA LEU A 237 -9.06 0.70 0.48
C LEU A 237 -8.29 1.72 -0.36
N THR A 238 -8.99 2.41 -1.23
CA THR A 238 -8.44 3.56 -1.95
C THR A 238 -8.36 4.79 -1.05
N GLY A 239 -7.39 5.69 -1.29
CA GLY A 239 -7.10 6.84 -0.43
C GLY A 239 -8.28 7.79 -0.16
N ASN A 240 -9.38 7.68 -0.91
CA ASN A 240 -10.60 8.49 -0.70
C ASN A 240 -11.55 7.93 0.36
N GLU A 241 -11.45 6.65 0.71
CA GLU A 241 -12.37 6.03 1.69
C GLU A 241 -11.83 6.06 3.13
N GLY A 242 -10.58 6.41 3.32
CA GLY A 242 -9.92 6.51 4.63
C GLY A 242 -9.89 7.91 5.24
N SER A 243 -10.31 8.93 4.52
CA SER A 243 -10.30 10.32 4.97
C SER A 243 -11.67 10.95 4.72
N SER A 244 -12.43 11.15 5.76
CA SER A 244 -13.61 12.04 5.73
C SER A 244 -13.14 13.50 5.70
N SER A 245 -12.51 13.92 4.60
CA SER A 245 -12.33 15.34 4.24
C SER A 245 -11.98 15.45 2.77
N SER A 246 -12.91 16.03 2.02
CA SER A 246 -12.87 16.64 0.69
C SER A 246 -11.49 16.80 0.04
N GLY A 247 -11.28 16.11 -1.08
CA GLY A 247 -10.16 16.35 -1.97
C GLY A 247 -10.07 15.24 -3.02
N SER A 248 -10.78 15.38 -4.12
CA SER A 248 -10.69 14.52 -5.28
C SER A 248 -9.29 14.62 -5.91
N SER A 249 -8.50 13.58 -5.83
CA SER A 249 -7.34 13.40 -6.71
C SER A 249 -7.32 11.95 -7.19
N SER A 250 -7.89 11.74 -8.36
CA SER A 250 -7.71 10.55 -9.17
C SER A 250 -6.23 10.51 -9.61
N SER A 251 -5.43 9.61 -9.03
CA SER A 251 -4.13 9.29 -9.58
C SER A 251 -4.32 8.31 -10.74
N SER A 252 -4.44 8.85 -11.93
CA SER A 252 -4.27 8.09 -13.17
C SER A 252 -2.80 7.69 -13.25
N PHE A 253 -2.52 6.40 -13.42
CA PHE A 253 -1.23 5.96 -13.92
C PHE A 253 -1.19 6.35 -15.41
N ALA A 254 -0.58 7.49 -15.74
CA ALA A 254 -0.32 7.84 -17.13
C ALA A 254 0.92 7.07 -17.59
N VAL A 255 0.77 6.22 -18.61
CA VAL A 255 1.81 5.54 -19.39
C VAL A 255 2.21 6.41 -20.57
#